data_d7c6b60966e1e03737aa938c9cf46326
#
_entry.id   d7c6b60966e1e03737aa938c9cf46326
#
_cell.length_a   1.000
_cell.length_b   1.000
_cell.length_c   1.000
_cell.angle_alpha   90.00
_cell.angle_beta   90.00
_cell.angle_gamma   90.00
#
_symmetry.space_group_name_H-M   'P 1'
#
loop_
_entity.id
_entity.type
_entity.pdbx_description
1 polymer ?
#
loop_
_entity_poly.entity_id
_entity_poly.type
_entity_poly.pdbx_seq_one_letter_code
_entity_poly.pdbx_strand_id
1 'polypeptide(L)'
;FWKLKPTEELYDLSADPDEVNNLAESSTHQDKLKELRKAQQDWCREIRDLGFLPEGEIHSRSQGTTPREMGLDNNTYPFETIFAAASIATERGEGALPQLKKNLGHGDSAVRYWGAVGILNRGMAATAASRDELVAALEDESTYVRVVAALALGKFAKEADVRRGVETLVELSNWSPQMDVFTSMAALNALDKLDAKAAFRLDAIKSLPRGGGASPHGRYNGYVKNLVGKTLSDLGAAPGKKK
;
A
#
# COMPACT_ATOMS: atom_id res chain seq x y z
N PHE A 1 -12.02 -19.27 -6.42
CA PHE A 1 -10.65 -18.98 -6.03
C PHE A 1 -10.29 -17.51 -6.28
N TRP A 2 -10.93 -16.85 -7.26
CA TRP A 2 -10.67 -15.48 -7.66
C TRP A 2 -11.77 -14.48 -7.29
N LYS A 3 -12.66 -14.85 -6.38
CA LYS A 3 -13.68 -13.92 -5.87
C LYS A 3 -13.01 -12.83 -5.01
N LEU A 4 -13.56 -11.62 -5.07
CA LEU A 4 -13.16 -10.55 -4.17
C LEU A 4 -13.37 -11.01 -2.73
N LYS A 5 -12.31 -10.99 -1.91
CA LYS A 5 -12.42 -11.34 -0.49
C LYS A 5 -13.35 -10.35 0.23
N PRO A 6 -14.18 -10.83 1.16
CA PRO A 6 -14.93 -9.95 2.04
C PRO A 6 -13.97 -9.14 2.93
N THR A 7 -14.46 -8.05 3.50
CA THR A 7 -13.68 -7.22 4.43
C THR A 7 -13.48 -7.89 5.78
N GLU A 8 -14.40 -8.79 6.15
CA GLU A 8 -14.37 -9.55 7.39
C GLU A 8 -14.82 -10.99 7.14
N GLU A 9 -14.26 -11.89 7.88
CA GLU A 9 -14.62 -13.29 7.88
C GLU A 9 -14.84 -13.76 9.34
N LEU A 10 -15.90 -14.50 9.56
CA LEU A 10 -16.27 -15.08 10.86
C LEU A 10 -16.67 -16.52 10.66
N TYR A 11 -16.10 -17.43 11.43
CA TYR A 11 -16.37 -18.86 11.35
C TYR A 11 -16.66 -19.45 12.74
N ASP A 12 -17.59 -20.40 12.82
CA ASP A 12 -17.79 -21.23 14.00
C ASP A 12 -17.02 -22.54 13.79
N LEU A 13 -15.83 -22.64 14.34
CA LEU A 13 -14.92 -23.77 14.14
C LEU A 13 -15.47 -25.07 14.75
N SER A 14 -16.49 -25.02 15.63
CA SER A 14 -17.13 -26.21 16.18
C SER A 14 -18.07 -26.85 15.18
N ALA A 15 -18.69 -26.06 14.31
CA ALA A 15 -19.64 -26.50 13.28
C ALA A 15 -19.01 -26.52 11.88
N ASP A 16 -17.99 -25.74 11.64
CA ASP A 16 -17.32 -25.52 10.34
C ASP A 16 -15.79 -25.44 10.51
N PRO A 17 -15.13 -26.58 10.82
CA PRO A 17 -13.68 -26.63 11.06
C PRO A 17 -12.84 -26.27 9.81
N ASP A 18 -13.42 -26.36 8.62
CA ASP A 18 -12.75 -26.08 7.33
C ASP A 18 -12.95 -24.61 6.88
N GLU A 19 -13.63 -23.77 7.68
CA GLU A 19 -13.84 -22.34 7.42
C GLU A 19 -14.47 -22.05 6.04
N VAL A 20 -15.50 -22.82 5.66
CA VAL A 20 -16.16 -22.75 4.36
C VAL A 20 -17.30 -21.74 4.36
N ASN A 21 -18.01 -21.60 5.50
CA ASN A 21 -19.20 -20.77 5.62
C ASN A 21 -18.92 -19.49 6.41
N ASN A 22 -18.64 -18.40 5.71
CA ASN A 22 -18.42 -17.10 6.35
C ASN A 22 -19.73 -16.56 6.98
N LEU A 23 -19.74 -16.38 8.30
CA LEU A 23 -20.87 -15.92 9.10
C LEU A 23 -20.87 -14.39 9.32
N ALA A 24 -19.94 -13.63 8.72
CA ALA A 24 -19.83 -12.19 8.94
C ALA A 24 -21.11 -11.42 8.55
N GLU A 25 -21.88 -11.90 7.59
CA GLU A 25 -23.17 -11.31 7.18
C GLU A 25 -24.39 -11.94 7.88
N SER A 26 -24.19 -12.98 8.71
CA SER A 26 -25.28 -13.64 9.42
C SER A 26 -25.87 -12.76 10.51
N SER A 27 -27.18 -12.53 10.45
CA SER A 27 -27.90 -11.70 11.44
C SER A 27 -27.83 -12.26 12.86
N THR A 28 -27.68 -13.58 13.03
CA THR A 28 -27.58 -14.25 14.32
C THR A 28 -26.19 -14.18 14.94
N HIS A 29 -25.17 -13.77 14.17
CA HIS A 29 -23.78 -13.71 14.62
C HIS A 29 -23.22 -12.29 14.73
N GLN A 30 -24.05 -11.25 14.50
CA GLN A 30 -23.60 -9.87 14.51
C GLN A 30 -23.02 -9.40 15.85
N ASP A 31 -23.55 -9.90 16.98
CA ASP A 31 -23.03 -9.52 18.30
C ASP A 31 -21.65 -10.14 18.54
N LYS A 32 -21.43 -11.38 18.10
CA LYS A 32 -20.12 -12.03 18.15
C LYS A 32 -19.10 -11.33 17.25
N LEU A 33 -19.51 -10.95 16.04
CA LEU A 33 -18.66 -10.17 15.13
C LEU A 33 -18.24 -8.83 15.74
N LYS A 34 -19.18 -8.10 16.36
CA LYS A 34 -18.90 -6.83 17.05
C LYS A 34 -17.94 -7.01 18.23
N GLU A 35 -18.16 -8.06 19.04
CA GLU A 35 -17.30 -8.42 20.17
C GLU A 35 -15.85 -8.65 19.70
N LEU A 36 -15.65 -9.50 18.69
CA LEU A 36 -14.32 -9.85 18.18
C LEU A 36 -13.65 -8.65 17.49
N ARG A 37 -14.41 -7.85 16.72
CA ARG A 37 -13.91 -6.61 16.14
C ARG A 37 -13.41 -5.64 17.21
N LYS A 38 -14.21 -5.48 18.28
CA LYS A 38 -13.80 -4.63 19.41
C LYS A 38 -12.53 -5.17 20.09
N ALA A 39 -12.47 -6.46 20.34
CA ALA A 39 -11.29 -7.09 20.97
C ALA A 39 -10.02 -6.88 20.12
N GLN A 40 -10.10 -7.05 18.79
CA GLN A 40 -9.00 -6.80 17.87
C GLN A 40 -8.59 -5.33 17.90
N GLN A 41 -9.53 -4.41 17.85
CA GLN A 41 -9.24 -2.97 17.90
C GLN A 41 -8.61 -2.54 19.23
N ASP A 42 -9.12 -3.06 20.34
CA ASP A 42 -8.58 -2.77 21.68
C ASP A 42 -7.14 -3.31 21.79
N TRP A 43 -6.88 -4.50 21.26
CA TRP A 43 -5.54 -5.07 21.25
C TRP A 43 -4.57 -4.26 20.38
N CYS A 44 -4.96 -3.84 19.18
CA CYS A 44 -4.13 -2.94 18.36
C CYS A 44 -3.76 -1.65 19.09
N ARG A 45 -4.70 -1.09 19.88
CA ARG A 45 -4.44 0.09 20.71
C ARG A 45 -3.49 -0.20 21.85
N GLU A 46 -3.69 -1.31 22.56
CA GLU A 46 -2.86 -1.72 23.69
C GLU A 46 -1.39 -1.90 23.28
N ILE A 47 -1.16 -2.61 22.18
CA ILE A 47 0.20 -2.86 21.70
C ILE A 47 0.77 -1.70 20.87
N ARG A 48 -0.07 -0.72 20.49
CA ARG A 48 0.26 0.37 19.56
C ARG A 48 0.88 -0.18 18.26
N ASP A 49 0.09 -1.00 17.58
CA ASP A 49 0.52 -1.76 16.42
C ASP A 49 1.12 -0.86 15.33
N LEU A 50 2.37 -1.11 14.98
CA LEU A 50 3.09 -0.37 13.93
C LEU A 50 2.73 -0.83 12.50
N GLY A 51 1.96 -1.89 12.36
CA GLY A 51 1.52 -2.42 11.06
C GLY A 51 0.65 -1.45 10.24
N PHE A 52 0.25 -0.32 10.83
CA PHE A 52 -0.44 0.77 10.13
C PHE A 52 0.52 1.74 9.42
N LEU A 53 1.83 1.57 9.57
CA LEU A 53 2.86 2.32 8.83
C LEU A 53 3.43 1.46 7.70
N PRO A 54 3.75 2.05 6.54
CA PRO A 54 4.67 1.44 5.60
C PRO A 54 6.02 1.11 6.27
N GLU A 55 6.63 -0.02 5.94
CA GLU A 55 7.86 -0.49 6.64
C GLU A 55 8.98 0.55 6.61
N GLY A 56 9.20 1.23 5.50
CA GLY A 56 10.22 2.28 5.44
C GLY A 56 9.89 3.51 6.30
N GLU A 57 8.60 3.81 6.54
CA GLU A 57 8.23 4.85 7.52
C GLU A 57 8.52 4.42 8.96
N ILE A 58 8.40 3.13 9.28
CA ILE A 58 8.84 2.64 10.59
C ILE A 58 10.33 2.93 10.78
N HIS A 59 11.15 2.63 9.77
CA HIS A 59 12.59 2.88 9.82
C HIS A 59 12.95 4.38 9.86
N SER A 60 12.28 5.20 9.06
CA SER A 60 12.57 6.65 9.03
C SER A 60 12.12 7.37 10.30
N ARG A 61 10.96 7.00 10.85
CA ARG A 61 10.43 7.61 12.08
C ARG A 61 11.17 7.13 13.35
N SER A 62 11.83 5.96 13.32
CA SER A 62 12.57 5.42 14.47
C SER A 62 14.08 5.71 14.44
N GLN A 63 14.54 6.67 13.61
CA GLN A 63 15.95 7.05 13.59
C GLN A 63 16.41 7.58 14.96
N GLY A 64 17.47 7.01 15.48
CA GLY A 64 18.02 7.37 16.79
C GLY A 64 17.31 6.73 18.00
N THR A 65 16.28 5.88 17.74
CA THR A 65 15.54 5.14 18.77
C THR A 65 15.16 3.75 18.23
N THR A 66 14.32 3.02 18.96
CA THR A 66 13.78 1.75 18.48
C THR A 66 12.36 1.94 17.90
N PRO A 67 11.90 1.06 16.97
CA PRO A 67 10.51 1.08 16.51
C PRO A 67 9.49 1.05 17.66
N ARG A 68 9.79 0.28 18.72
CA ARG A 68 8.91 0.21 19.89
C ARG A 68 8.82 1.55 20.64
N GLU A 69 9.95 2.20 20.89
CA GLU A 69 9.96 3.50 21.58
C GLU A 69 9.29 4.57 20.73
N MET A 70 9.58 4.60 19.44
CA MET A 70 8.89 5.47 18.47
C MET A 70 7.37 5.24 18.50
N GLY A 71 6.92 3.99 18.52
CA GLY A 71 5.51 3.63 18.58
C GLY A 71 4.79 4.09 19.87
N LEU A 72 5.52 4.30 20.96
CA LEU A 72 4.98 4.80 22.22
C LEU A 72 4.87 6.34 22.26
N ASP A 73 5.55 7.05 21.37
CA ASP A 73 5.52 8.51 21.29
C ASP A 73 4.44 9.01 20.32
N ASN A 74 3.43 9.72 20.85
CA ASN A 74 2.34 10.27 20.04
C ASN A 74 2.77 11.39 19.07
N ASN A 75 3.93 12.01 19.27
CA ASN A 75 4.42 13.04 18.35
C ASN A 75 4.97 12.42 17.07
N THR A 76 5.60 11.27 17.16
CA THR A 76 6.15 10.54 16.02
C THR A 76 5.20 9.49 15.45
N TYR A 77 4.30 8.95 16.29
CA TYR A 77 3.29 7.98 15.90
C TYR A 77 1.93 8.29 16.55
N PRO A 78 1.15 9.22 15.99
CA PRO A 78 -0.20 9.54 16.48
C PRO A 78 -1.18 8.39 16.16
N PHE A 79 -1.06 7.30 16.93
CA PHE A 79 -1.70 6.02 16.65
C PHE A 79 -3.19 6.13 16.34
N GLU A 80 -3.99 6.81 17.20
CA GLU A 80 -5.45 6.88 17.01
C GLU A 80 -5.83 7.56 15.69
N THR A 81 -5.08 8.59 15.28
CA THR A 81 -5.33 9.30 14.03
C THR A 81 -5.03 8.41 12.83
N ILE A 82 -3.90 7.70 12.85
CA ILE A 82 -3.49 6.78 11.79
C ILE A 82 -4.42 5.57 11.74
N PHE A 83 -4.76 4.99 12.89
CA PHE A 83 -5.68 3.86 13.01
C PHE A 83 -7.08 4.20 12.49
N ALA A 84 -7.61 5.39 12.82
CA ALA A 84 -8.87 5.86 12.27
C ALA A 84 -8.83 6.01 10.75
N ALA A 85 -7.73 6.56 10.19
CA ALA A 85 -7.56 6.68 8.75
C ALA A 85 -7.49 5.30 8.07
N ALA A 86 -6.77 4.34 8.65
CA ALA A 86 -6.69 2.96 8.16
C ALA A 86 -8.06 2.27 8.21
N SER A 87 -8.81 2.44 9.29
CA SER A 87 -10.16 1.87 9.43
C SER A 87 -11.09 2.36 8.33
N ILE A 88 -11.11 3.67 8.06
CA ILE A 88 -11.93 4.27 6.99
C ILE A 88 -11.47 3.76 5.61
N ALA A 89 -10.17 3.59 5.40
CA ALA A 89 -9.62 3.10 4.14
C ALA A 89 -10.06 1.66 3.81
N THR A 90 -10.28 0.82 4.83
CA THR A 90 -10.73 -0.57 4.67
C THR A 90 -12.24 -0.71 4.48
N GLU A 91 -13.03 0.27 4.90
CA GLU A 91 -14.46 0.32 4.58
C GLU A 91 -14.66 0.42 3.06
N ARG A 92 -15.63 -0.33 2.52
CA ARG A 92 -15.90 -0.34 1.06
C ARG A 92 -17.04 0.59 0.64
N GLY A 93 -17.72 1.21 1.58
CA GLY A 93 -18.84 2.11 1.30
C GLY A 93 -18.40 3.40 0.60
N GLU A 94 -19.23 3.88 -0.35
CA GLU A 94 -18.96 5.14 -1.08
C GLU A 94 -18.96 6.36 -0.17
N GLY A 95 -19.71 6.34 0.94
CA GLY A 95 -19.81 7.43 1.91
C GLY A 95 -18.49 7.86 2.55
N ALA A 96 -17.45 7.01 2.52
CA ALA A 96 -16.13 7.35 3.08
C ALA A 96 -15.27 8.23 2.15
N LEU A 97 -15.61 8.38 0.86
CA LEU A 97 -14.78 9.08 -0.11
C LEU A 97 -14.44 10.54 0.29
N PRO A 98 -15.37 11.37 0.80
CA PRO A 98 -15.03 12.73 1.24
C PRO A 98 -13.96 12.75 2.34
N GLN A 99 -14.01 11.81 3.29
CA GLN A 99 -13.02 11.72 4.36
C GLN A 99 -11.67 11.23 3.82
N LEU A 100 -11.66 10.30 2.87
CA LEU A 100 -10.41 9.83 2.23
C LEU A 100 -9.71 10.96 1.46
N LYS A 101 -10.46 11.78 0.74
CA LYS A 101 -9.94 12.99 0.09
C LYS A 101 -9.37 13.98 1.10
N LYS A 102 -10.05 14.20 2.22
CA LYS A 102 -9.54 15.02 3.32
C LYS A 102 -8.25 14.45 3.91
N ASN A 103 -8.18 13.13 4.07
CA ASN A 103 -6.98 12.46 4.59
C ASN A 103 -5.76 12.66 3.67
N LEU A 104 -5.93 12.75 2.34
CA LEU A 104 -4.83 13.06 1.41
C LEU A 104 -4.17 14.43 1.68
N GLY A 105 -4.85 15.37 2.29
CA GLY A 105 -4.30 16.68 2.69
C GLY A 105 -3.82 16.74 4.15
N HIS A 106 -3.73 15.62 4.86
CA HIS A 106 -3.36 15.62 6.27
C HIS A 106 -1.85 15.87 6.49
N GLY A 107 -1.47 16.45 7.63
CA GLY A 107 -0.06 16.70 7.97
C GLY A 107 0.78 15.42 8.13
N ASP A 108 0.21 14.34 8.67
CA ASP A 108 0.91 13.06 8.84
C ASP A 108 0.87 12.22 7.55
N SER A 109 2.04 11.75 7.10
CA SER A 109 2.21 10.97 5.87
C SER A 109 1.44 9.64 5.88
N ALA A 110 1.34 8.96 7.03
CA ALA A 110 0.61 7.71 7.13
C ALA A 110 -0.90 7.93 6.98
N VAL A 111 -1.45 9.05 7.45
CA VAL A 111 -2.84 9.42 7.21
C VAL A 111 -3.08 9.69 5.73
N ARG A 112 -2.16 10.40 5.04
CA ARG A 112 -2.22 10.60 3.58
C ARG A 112 -2.12 9.29 2.82
N TYR A 113 -1.21 8.41 3.25
CA TYR A 113 -1.08 7.05 2.69
C TYR A 113 -2.38 6.27 2.75
N TRP A 114 -3.05 6.22 3.92
CA TRP A 114 -4.34 5.55 4.05
C TRP A 114 -5.46 6.25 3.27
N GLY A 115 -5.40 7.56 3.10
CA GLY A 115 -6.28 8.29 2.17
C GLY A 115 -6.16 7.76 0.75
N ALA A 116 -4.93 7.66 0.23
CA ALA A 116 -4.65 7.11 -1.09
C ALA A 116 -5.04 5.63 -1.22
N VAL A 117 -4.72 4.78 -0.22
CA VAL A 117 -5.10 3.35 -0.17
C VAL A 117 -6.61 3.19 -0.22
N GLY A 118 -7.33 4.00 0.56
CA GLY A 118 -8.79 3.95 0.59
C GLY A 118 -9.43 4.30 -0.76
N ILE A 119 -8.88 5.25 -1.49
CA ILE A 119 -9.33 5.61 -2.86
C ILE A 119 -8.99 4.48 -3.85
N LEU A 120 -7.75 3.96 -3.80
CA LEU A 120 -7.33 2.82 -4.62
C LEU A 120 -8.25 1.61 -4.45
N ASN A 121 -8.60 1.26 -3.21
CA ASN A 121 -9.45 0.11 -2.88
C ASN A 121 -10.89 0.25 -3.42
N ARG A 122 -11.37 1.47 -3.63
CA ARG A 122 -12.72 1.76 -4.19
C ARG A 122 -12.73 1.77 -5.73
N GLY A 123 -11.57 1.67 -6.36
CA GLY A 123 -11.44 1.47 -7.81
C GLY A 123 -11.74 2.71 -8.66
N MET A 124 -12.29 2.47 -9.86
CA MET A 124 -12.34 3.46 -10.93
C MET A 124 -13.16 4.71 -10.58
N ALA A 125 -14.34 4.56 -10.00
CA ALA A 125 -15.22 5.69 -9.69
C ALA A 125 -14.58 6.63 -8.66
N ALA A 126 -14.02 6.07 -7.58
CA ALA A 126 -13.34 6.84 -6.55
C ALA A 126 -12.06 7.51 -7.07
N THR A 127 -11.27 6.81 -7.90
CA THR A 127 -10.09 7.39 -8.55
C THR A 127 -10.46 8.55 -9.46
N ALA A 128 -11.51 8.43 -10.25
CA ALA A 128 -11.99 9.50 -11.13
C ALA A 128 -12.47 10.73 -10.33
N ALA A 129 -13.22 10.49 -9.24
CA ALA A 129 -13.73 11.54 -8.37
C ALA A 129 -12.64 12.22 -7.51
N SER A 130 -11.47 11.60 -7.37
CA SER A 130 -10.32 12.10 -6.61
C SER A 130 -9.11 12.37 -7.49
N ARG A 131 -9.32 12.58 -8.79
CA ARG A 131 -8.25 12.69 -9.77
C ARG A 131 -7.24 13.78 -9.42
N ASP A 132 -7.73 14.97 -9.09
CA ASP A 132 -6.85 16.13 -8.89
C ASP A 132 -6.03 15.97 -7.61
N GLU A 133 -6.61 15.43 -6.55
CA GLU A 133 -5.90 15.11 -5.31
C GLU A 133 -4.86 13.99 -5.53
N LEU A 134 -5.18 12.97 -6.32
CA LEU A 134 -4.22 11.90 -6.64
C LEU A 134 -3.09 12.40 -7.54
N VAL A 135 -3.37 13.28 -8.48
CA VAL A 135 -2.32 13.90 -9.32
C VAL A 135 -1.40 14.78 -8.46
N ALA A 136 -1.94 15.57 -7.54
CA ALA A 136 -1.14 16.32 -6.59
C ALA A 136 -0.29 15.40 -5.68
N ALA A 137 -0.85 14.27 -5.26
CA ALA A 137 -0.17 13.28 -4.42
C ALA A 137 0.99 12.55 -5.13
N LEU A 138 1.16 12.68 -6.45
CA LEU A 138 2.37 12.19 -7.14
C LEU A 138 3.62 12.95 -6.74
N GLU A 139 3.48 14.17 -6.23
CA GLU A 139 4.56 15.04 -5.75
C GLU A 139 4.62 15.10 -4.20
N ASP A 140 3.96 14.18 -3.51
CA ASP A 140 3.95 14.13 -2.04
C ASP A 140 5.38 13.92 -1.49
N GLU A 141 5.65 14.49 -0.32
CA GLU A 141 6.93 14.30 0.39
C GLU A 141 7.17 12.82 0.74
N SER A 142 6.10 12.06 1.04
CA SER A 142 6.18 10.63 1.30
C SER A 142 6.16 9.84 0.00
N THR A 143 7.24 9.12 -0.26
CA THR A 143 7.34 8.21 -1.40
C THR A 143 6.26 7.13 -1.39
N TYR A 144 5.76 6.72 -0.21
CA TYR A 144 4.68 5.73 -0.08
C TYR A 144 3.33 6.28 -0.51
N VAL A 145 3.04 7.56 -0.23
CA VAL A 145 1.85 8.25 -0.76
C VAL A 145 1.94 8.33 -2.28
N ARG A 146 3.10 8.73 -2.81
CA ARG A 146 3.37 8.78 -4.27
C ARG A 146 3.14 7.43 -4.94
N VAL A 147 3.65 6.32 -4.36
CA VAL A 147 3.46 4.96 -4.90
C VAL A 147 1.98 4.59 -4.99
N VAL A 148 1.20 4.82 -3.93
CA VAL A 148 -0.22 4.44 -3.92
C VAL A 148 -1.05 5.31 -4.87
N ALA A 149 -0.80 6.62 -4.90
CA ALA A 149 -1.44 7.54 -5.84
C ALA A 149 -1.14 7.16 -7.30
N ALA A 150 0.13 6.87 -7.60
CA ALA A 150 0.59 6.43 -8.91
C ALA A 150 -0.06 5.09 -9.32
N LEU A 151 -0.19 4.13 -8.40
CA LEU A 151 -0.87 2.87 -8.66
C LEU A 151 -2.37 3.07 -8.92
N ALA A 152 -3.04 3.94 -8.16
CA ALA A 152 -4.47 4.23 -8.37
C ALA A 152 -4.71 4.84 -9.75
N LEU A 153 -3.92 5.86 -10.12
CA LEU A 153 -3.97 6.48 -11.44
C LEU A 153 -3.60 5.48 -12.54
N GLY A 154 -2.54 4.71 -12.37
CA GLY A 154 -2.11 3.69 -13.33
C GLY A 154 -3.17 2.62 -13.58
N LYS A 155 -3.92 2.20 -12.56
CA LYS A 155 -4.97 1.18 -12.70
C LYS A 155 -6.24 1.72 -13.34
N PHE A 156 -6.70 2.92 -12.94
CA PHE A 156 -8.08 3.31 -13.10
C PHE A 156 -8.30 4.65 -13.83
N ALA A 157 -7.24 5.45 -14.05
CA ALA A 157 -7.38 6.75 -14.71
C ALA A 157 -7.36 6.66 -16.25
N LYS A 158 -7.52 7.82 -16.91
CA LYS A 158 -7.35 7.97 -18.36
C LYS A 158 -5.87 7.92 -18.74
N GLU A 159 -5.57 7.65 -20.02
CA GLU A 159 -4.22 7.39 -20.51
C GLU A 159 -3.16 8.41 -20.07
N ALA A 160 -3.45 9.71 -20.10
CA ALA A 160 -2.50 10.74 -19.68
C ALA A 160 -2.07 10.60 -18.21
N ASP A 161 -3.00 10.27 -17.31
CA ASP A 161 -2.72 10.10 -15.89
C ASP A 161 -2.15 8.70 -15.61
N VAL A 162 -2.51 7.67 -16.40
CA VAL A 162 -1.83 6.37 -16.39
C VAL A 162 -0.34 6.55 -16.68
N ARG A 163 0.01 7.34 -17.70
CA ARG A 163 1.41 7.62 -18.04
C ARG A 163 2.15 8.29 -16.89
N ARG A 164 1.55 9.31 -16.26
CA ARG A 164 2.14 9.97 -15.08
C ARG A 164 2.38 8.98 -13.95
N GLY A 165 1.38 8.16 -13.62
CA GLY A 165 1.52 7.13 -12.58
C GLY A 165 2.66 6.15 -12.87
N VAL A 166 2.76 5.65 -14.10
CA VAL A 166 3.86 4.75 -14.51
C VAL A 166 5.22 5.45 -14.41
N GLU A 167 5.32 6.70 -14.85
CA GLU A 167 6.58 7.47 -14.79
C GLU A 167 7.04 7.67 -13.35
N THR A 168 6.12 8.06 -12.45
CA THR A 168 6.40 8.17 -11.01
C THR A 168 6.86 6.84 -10.42
N LEU A 169 6.22 5.72 -10.79
CA LEU A 169 6.62 4.40 -10.28
C LEU A 169 7.99 3.98 -10.81
N VAL A 170 8.32 4.27 -12.07
CA VAL A 170 9.66 3.99 -12.62
C VAL A 170 10.73 4.81 -11.91
N GLU A 171 10.47 6.09 -11.64
CA GLU A 171 11.35 6.96 -10.85
C GLU A 171 11.59 6.38 -9.45
N LEU A 172 10.51 6.05 -8.71
CA LEU A 172 10.58 5.52 -7.35
C LEU A 172 11.18 4.10 -7.28
N SER A 173 11.19 3.38 -8.39
CA SER A 173 11.84 2.07 -8.51
C SER A 173 13.37 2.16 -8.65
N ASN A 174 13.91 3.36 -8.83
CA ASN A 174 15.34 3.59 -9.00
C ASN A 174 16.08 3.50 -7.64
N TRP A 175 16.34 2.27 -7.20
CA TRP A 175 17.04 2.02 -5.94
C TRP A 175 18.47 2.58 -5.97
N SER A 176 18.67 3.67 -5.27
CA SER A 176 19.91 4.45 -5.20
C SER A 176 20.30 4.73 -3.74
N PRO A 177 21.47 5.31 -3.47
CA PRO A 177 21.82 5.73 -2.11
C PRO A 177 20.82 6.72 -1.47
N GLN A 178 20.04 7.44 -2.27
CA GLN A 178 19.04 8.41 -1.83
C GLN A 178 17.62 7.81 -1.77
N MET A 179 17.43 6.61 -2.30
CA MET A 179 16.13 5.92 -2.34
C MET A 179 16.21 4.65 -1.48
N ASP A 180 15.36 4.56 -0.47
CA ASP A 180 15.31 3.38 0.38
C ASP A 180 14.79 2.14 -0.38
N VAL A 181 15.20 0.96 0.10
CA VAL A 181 14.84 -0.31 -0.52
C VAL A 181 13.33 -0.58 -0.49
N PHE A 182 12.63 -0.14 0.55
CA PHE A 182 11.20 -0.41 0.72
C PHE A 182 10.37 0.40 -0.27
N THR A 183 10.72 1.67 -0.49
CA THR A 183 10.12 2.50 -1.56
C THR A 183 10.30 1.84 -2.92
N SER A 184 11.54 1.43 -3.25
CA SER A 184 11.82 0.78 -4.55
C SER A 184 11.05 -0.53 -4.72
N MET A 185 10.93 -1.34 -3.65
CA MET A 185 10.14 -2.57 -3.67
C MET A 185 8.64 -2.28 -3.84
N ALA A 186 8.10 -1.29 -3.14
CA ALA A 186 6.70 -0.90 -3.25
C ALA A 186 6.37 -0.40 -4.67
N ALA A 187 7.24 0.43 -5.26
CA ALA A 187 7.08 0.94 -6.61
C ALA A 187 7.17 -0.17 -7.66
N LEU A 188 8.11 -1.11 -7.54
CA LEU A 188 8.22 -2.27 -8.42
C LEU A 188 7.00 -3.19 -8.33
N ASN A 189 6.50 -3.45 -7.14
CA ASN A 189 5.26 -4.22 -6.97
C ASN A 189 4.04 -3.49 -7.58
N ALA A 190 4.02 -2.15 -7.54
CA ALA A 190 2.98 -1.38 -8.18
C ALA A 190 3.08 -1.43 -9.71
N LEU A 191 4.30 -1.33 -10.28
CA LEU A 191 4.55 -1.51 -11.73
C LEU A 191 4.10 -2.88 -12.21
N ASP A 192 4.45 -3.94 -11.47
CA ASP A 192 4.03 -5.31 -11.76
C ASP A 192 2.50 -5.43 -11.87
N LYS A 193 1.76 -4.76 -10.98
CA LYS A 193 0.28 -4.74 -11.01
C LYS A 193 -0.32 -3.92 -12.15
N LEU A 194 0.46 -3.14 -12.86
CA LEU A 194 0.02 -2.37 -14.03
C LEU A 194 0.15 -3.14 -15.35
N ASP A 195 0.87 -4.28 -15.35
CA ASP A 195 1.05 -5.15 -16.50
C ASP A 195 1.41 -4.37 -17.79
N ALA A 196 0.75 -4.68 -18.90
CA ALA A 196 0.99 -4.05 -20.20
C ALA A 196 0.91 -2.51 -20.21
N LYS A 197 0.25 -1.88 -19.21
CA LYS A 197 0.19 -0.43 -19.11
C LYS A 197 1.56 0.21 -18.85
N ALA A 198 2.51 -0.54 -18.27
CA ALA A 198 3.88 -0.09 -18.05
C ALA A 198 4.82 -0.35 -19.24
N ALA A 199 4.35 -1.04 -20.30
CA ALA A 199 5.20 -1.49 -21.41
C ALA A 199 5.90 -0.35 -22.18
N PHE A 200 5.30 0.84 -22.23
CA PHE A 200 5.92 2.00 -22.89
C PHE A 200 7.20 2.51 -22.20
N ARG A 201 7.45 2.07 -20.94
CA ARG A 201 8.67 2.37 -20.17
C ARG A 201 9.60 1.17 -20.04
N LEU A 202 9.41 0.13 -20.84
CA LEU A 202 10.17 -1.12 -20.77
C LEU A 202 11.69 -0.91 -20.73
N ASP A 203 12.22 0.00 -21.54
CA ASP A 203 13.67 0.22 -21.58
C ASP A 203 14.19 0.93 -20.32
N ALA A 204 13.40 1.82 -19.75
CA ALA A 204 13.71 2.40 -18.44
C ALA A 204 13.69 1.33 -17.34
N ILE A 205 12.71 0.43 -17.35
CA ILE A 205 12.60 -0.67 -16.37
C ILE A 205 13.78 -1.65 -16.52
N LYS A 206 14.24 -1.95 -17.75
CA LYS A 206 15.45 -2.76 -17.99
C LYS A 206 16.71 -2.14 -17.38
N SER A 207 16.78 -0.81 -17.37
CA SER A 207 17.91 -0.03 -16.88
C SER A 207 17.92 0.18 -15.38
N LEU A 208 16.86 -0.22 -14.66
CA LEU A 208 16.77 -0.05 -13.21
C LEU A 208 17.92 -0.78 -12.48
N PRO A 209 18.52 -0.14 -11.46
CA PRO A 209 19.57 -0.76 -10.67
C PRO A 209 19.04 -1.99 -9.92
N ARG A 210 19.89 -3.01 -9.83
CA ARG A 210 19.57 -4.28 -9.17
C ARG A 210 20.37 -4.48 -7.88
N GLY A 211 21.06 -3.44 -7.43
CA GLY A 211 21.90 -3.43 -6.23
C GLY A 211 22.52 -2.06 -6.01
N GLY A 212 23.14 -1.89 -4.83
CA GLY A 212 23.92 -0.69 -4.50
C GLY A 212 23.14 0.49 -3.90
N GLY A 213 21.83 0.39 -3.73
CA GLY A 213 21.03 1.41 -3.08
C GLY A 213 21.03 1.31 -1.55
N ALA A 214 20.40 2.29 -0.89
CA ALA A 214 20.25 2.32 0.56
C ALA A 214 19.41 1.13 1.07
N SER A 215 19.89 0.45 2.12
CA SER A 215 19.19 -0.67 2.74
C SER A 215 19.59 -0.80 4.20
N PRO A 216 18.65 -0.97 5.14
CA PRO A 216 18.96 -1.14 6.55
C PRO A 216 19.68 -2.47 6.85
N HIS A 217 19.53 -3.46 5.98
CA HIS A 217 20.17 -4.76 6.12
C HIS A 217 20.36 -5.46 4.78
N GLY A 218 21.51 -6.12 4.57
CA GLY A 218 21.85 -6.79 3.30
C GLY A 218 20.87 -7.87 2.83
N ARG A 219 20.04 -8.43 3.72
CA ARG A 219 18.98 -9.40 3.37
C ARG A 219 17.98 -8.88 2.36
N TYR A 220 17.76 -7.56 2.29
CA TYR A 220 16.80 -6.94 1.37
C TYR A 220 17.36 -6.79 -0.04
N ASN A 221 18.69 -6.86 -0.22
CA ASN A 221 19.33 -6.58 -1.50
C ASN A 221 18.88 -7.49 -2.65
N GLY A 222 18.45 -8.71 -2.34
CA GLY A 222 17.94 -9.66 -3.33
C GLY A 222 16.54 -9.33 -3.85
N TYR A 223 15.72 -8.61 -3.10
CA TYR A 223 14.31 -8.39 -3.45
C TYR A 223 14.16 -7.49 -4.67
N VAL A 224 14.87 -6.37 -4.72
CA VAL A 224 14.80 -5.43 -5.86
C VAL A 224 15.17 -6.13 -7.15
N LYS A 225 16.28 -6.91 -7.15
CA LYS A 225 16.72 -7.70 -8.31
C LYS A 225 15.63 -8.67 -8.79
N ASN A 226 14.99 -9.36 -7.85
CA ASN A 226 13.95 -10.35 -8.17
C ASN A 226 12.68 -9.66 -8.72
N LEU A 227 12.27 -8.54 -8.12
CA LEU A 227 11.12 -7.77 -8.58
C LEU A 227 11.33 -7.17 -9.97
N VAL A 228 12.49 -6.58 -10.24
CA VAL A 228 12.83 -6.12 -11.60
C VAL A 228 12.77 -7.28 -12.60
N GLY A 229 13.33 -8.44 -12.24
CA GLY A 229 13.28 -9.64 -13.07
C GLY A 229 11.84 -10.11 -13.35
N LYS A 230 10.98 -10.11 -12.33
CA LYS A 230 9.56 -10.47 -12.46
C LYS A 230 8.82 -9.50 -13.37
N THR A 231 8.90 -8.20 -13.09
CA THR A 231 8.24 -7.15 -13.89
C THR A 231 8.64 -7.26 -15.38
N LEU A 232 9.93 -7.48 -15.67
CA LEU A 232 10.39 -7.67 -17.05
C LEU A 232 9.84 -8.94 -17.68
N SER A 233 9.76 -10.03 -16.92
CA SER A 233 9.18 -11.29 -17.41
C SER A 233 7.70 -11.11 -17.78
N ASP A 234 6.94 -10.43 -16.94
CA ASP A 234 5.51 -10.22 -17.15
C ASP A 234 5.22 -9.24 -18.30
N LEU A 235 6.12 -8.29 -18.53
CA LEU A 235 6.11 -7.42 -19.72
C LEU A 235 6.60 -8.10 -21.01
N GLY A 236 6.86 -9.41 -21.00
CA GLY A 236 7.33 -10.18 -22.17
C GLY A 236 8.79 -9.93 -22.53
N ALA A 237 9.55 -9.20 -21.71
CA ALA A 237 10.98 -8.98 -21.86
C ALA A 237 11.76 -10.00 -21.02
N ALA A 238 11.69 -11.28 -21.34
CA ALA A 238 12.48 -12.30 -20.65
C ALA A 238 13.96 -11.89 -20.58
N PRO A 239 14.64 -12.05 -19.43
CA PRO A 239 16.08 -11.86 -19.38
C PRO A 239 16.71 -12.80 -20.39
N GLY A 240 17.47 -12.21 -21.34
CA GLY A 240 18.15 -13.02 -22.33
C GLY A 240 18.90 -14.15 -21.63
N LYS A 241 18.60 -15.41 -21.99
CA LYS A 241 19.41 -16.54 -21.57
C LYS A 241 20.83 -16.21 -22.00
N LYS A 242 21.72 -15.93 -21.05
CA LYS A 242 23.16 -15.94 -21.35
C LYS A 242 23.43 -17.34 -21.94
N LYS A 243 23.76 -17.36 -23.22
CA LYS A 243 24.35 -18.53 -23.85
C LYS A 243 25.74 -18.79 -23.26
#